data_1811aaffc32333ea3523599e8ad0ceb8
#
_entry.id   1811aaffc32333ea3523599e8ad0ceb8
#
_cell.length_a   1.000
_cell.length_b   1.000
_cell.length_c   1.000
_cell.angle_alpha   90.00
_cell.angle_beta   90.00
_cell.angle_gamma   90.00
#
_symmetry.space_group_name_H-M   'P 1'
#
loop_
_entity.id
_entity.type
_entity.pdbx_description
1 polymer ?
#
loop_
_entity_poly.entity_id
_entity_poly.type
_entity_poly.pdbx_seq_one_letter_code
_entity_poly.pdbx_strand_id
1 'polypeptide(L)'
;MNITTINYTRACPYISRANIADQFSISLGSVDKRIKEIKQEIERGRYKTNAVIKDGGIVLVNYLVFIDYEINRQKLLDSNARKYAEPYIPSELAKDIGWYN
;
A
#
# COMPACT_ATOMS: atom_id res chain seq x y z
N MET A 1 4.92 -20.75 -15.78
CA MET A 1 4.14 -19.53 -15.72
C MET A 1 4.17 -18.84 -17.05
N ASN A 2 3.14 -18.24 -17.40
CA ASN A 2 3.00 -17.71 -18.72
C ASN A 2 2.76 -16.20 -18.69
N ILE A 3 2.70 -15.60 -19.87
CA ILE A 3 2.52 -14.17 -20.01
C ILE A 3 1.19 -13.72 -19.40
N THR A 4 0.17 -14.54 -19.53
CA THR A 4 -1.14 -14.23 -18.97
C THR A 4 -1.08 -13.97 -17.48
N THR A 5 -0.30 -14.77 -16.75
CA THR A 5 -0.18 -14.60 -15.32
C THR A 5 0.54 -13.28 -14.99
N ILE A 6 1.56 -12.94 -15.77
CA ILE A 6 2.26 -11.67 -15.56
C ILE A 6 1.30 -10.50 -15.76
N ASN A 7 0.53 -10.54 -16.84
CA ASN A 7 -0.44 -9.48 -17.12
C ASN A 7 -1.51 -9.40 -16.04
N TYR A 8 -1.96 -10.55 -15.56
CA TYR A 8 -2.97 -10.60 -14.52
C TYR A 8 -2.43 -9.97 -13.24
N THR A 9 -1.19 -10.29 -12.87
CA THR A 9 -0.57 -9.73 -11.67
C THR A 9 -0.50 -8.20 -11.76
N ARG A 10 -0.13 -7.68 -12.92
CA ARG A 10 -0.05 -6.23 -13.11
C ARG A 10 -1.42 -5.58 -13.06
N ALA A 11 -2.45 -6.30 -13.50
CA ALA A 11 -3.82 -5.78 -13.48
C ALA A 11 -4.43 -5.82 -12.09
N CYS A 12 -3.88 -6.64 -11.19
CA CYS A 12 -4.41 -6.76 -9.83
C CYS A 12 -3.79 -5.71 -8.92
N PRO A 13 -4.57 -4.76 -8.39
CA PRO A 13 -4.01 -3.69 -7.58
C PRO A 13 -3.78 -4.08 -6.11
N TYR A 14 -4.03 -5.32 -5.74
CA TYR A 14 -3.91 -5.76 -4.35
C TYR A 14 -2.78 -6.76 -4.16
N ILE A 15 -2.17 -6.71 -2.99
CA ILE A 15 -1.03 -7.56 -2.65
C ILE A 15 -1.26 -8.14 -1.25
N SER A 16 -0.89 -9.42 -1.09
CA SER A 16 -1.06 -10.12 0.18
C SER A 16 0.06 -9.77 1.18
N ARG A 17 -0.20 -10.06 2.46
CA ARG A 17 0.79 -9.85 3.51
C ARG A 17 2.11 -10.56 3.21
N ALA A 18 2.03 -11.81 2.81
CA ALA A 18 3.24 -12.60 2.53
C ALA A 18 4.04 -12.01 1.37
N ASN A 19 3.34 -11.55 0.33
CA ASN A 19 4.02 -10.96 -0.81
C ASN A 19 4.63 -9.60 -0.48
N ILE A 20 3.99 -8.83 0.40
CA ILE A 20 4.58 -7.58 0.87
C ILE A 20 5.88 -7.86 1.61
N ALA A 21 5.85 -8.82 2.54
CA ALA A 21 7.03 -9.17 3.31
C ALA A 21 8.18 -9.59 2.40
N ASP A 22 7.88 -10.41 1.40
CA ASP A 22 8.87 -10.90 0.46
C ASP A 22 9.39 -9.77 -0.44
N GLN A 23 8.49 -9.01 -1.03
CA GLN A 23 8.86 -7.99 -2.00
C GLN A 23 9.64 -6.83 -1.36
N PHE A 24 9.30 -6.46 -0.15
CA PHE A 24 9.94 -5.33 0.52
C PHE A 24 11.01 -5.78 1.53
N SER A 25 11.26 -7.07 1.64
CA SER A 25 12.28 -7.63 2.53
C SER A 25 12.08 -7.20 3.98
N ILE A 26 10.84 -7.27 4.45
CA ILE A 26 10.53 -6.95 5.84
C ILE A 26 9.79 -8.13 6.48
N SER A 27 9.79 -8.17 7.81
CA SER A 27 9.13 -9.26 8.54
C SER A 27 7.62 -9.13 8.45
N LEU A 28 6.90 -10.23 8.69
CA LEU A 28 5.45 -10.20 8.75
C LEU A 28 4.97 -9.28 9.88
N GLY A 29 5.69 -9.23 10.99
CA GLY A 29 5.35 -8.31 12.06
C GLY A 29 5.43 -6.85 11.62
N SER A 30 6.44 -6.51 10.81
CA SER A 30 6.55 -5.17 10.23
C SER A 30 5.41 -4.89 9.26
N VAL A 31 5.03 -5.88 8.46
CA VAL A 31 3.89 -5.73 7.55
C VAL A 31 2.61 -5.45 8.34
N ASP A 32 2.37 -6.20 9.41
CA ASP A 32 1.17 -6.03 10.23
C ASP A 32 1.13 -4.65 10.89
N LYS A 33 2.28 -4.15 11.32
CA LYS A 33 2.37 -2.81 11.88
C LYS A 33 1.99 -1.76 10.85
N ARG A 34 2.51 -1.89 9.64
CA ARG A 34 2.19 -0.95 8.56
C ARG A 34 0.73 -1.01 8.16
N ILE A 35 0.14 -2.20 8.12
CA ILE A 35 -1.28 -2.33 7.82
C ILE A 35 -2.12 -1.63 8.87
N LYS A 36 -1.75 -1.78 10.15
CA LYS A 36 -2.44 -1.08 11.23
C LYS A 36 -2.36 0.43 11.05
N GLU A 37 -1.18 0.92 10.70
CA GLU A 37 -0.96 2.35 10.48
C GLU A 37 -1.77 2.85 9.27
N ILE A 38 -1.82 2.06 8.21
CA ILE A 38 -2.64 2.40 7.03
C ILE A 38 -4.11 2.48 7.40
N LYS A 39 -4.60 1.57 8.24
CA LYS A 39 -5.99 1.62 8.70
C LYS A 39 -6.28 2.92 9.45
N GLN A 40 -5.32 3.42 10.23
CA GLN A 40 -5.47 4.70 10.89
C GLN A 40 -5.57 5.84 9.88
N GLU A 41 -4.81 5.76 8.78
CA GLU A 41 -4.89 6.77 7.73
C GLU A 41 -6.19 6.69 6.95
N ILE A 42 -6.79 5.51 6.83
CA ILE A 42 -8.13 5.39 6.27
C ILE A 42 -9.12 6.17 7.13
N GLU A 43 -9.04 6.02 8.45
CA GLU A 43 -9.93 6.74 9.36
C GLU A 43 -9.71 8.24 9.30
N ARG A 44 -8.50 8.67 9.04
CA ARG A 44 -8.17 10.09 8.90
C ARG A 44 -8.50 10.66 7.53
N GLY A 45 -8.93 9.82 6.60
CA GLY A 45 -9.38 10.27 5.28
C GLY A 45 -8.34 10.31 4.18
N ARG A 46 -7.09 9.88 4.46
CA ARG A 46 -6.06 9.86 3.42
C ARG A 46 -6.33 8.79 2.38
N TYR A 47 -6.77 7.61 2.82
CA TYR A 47 -7.06 6.50 1.92
C TYR A 47 -8.52 6.10 2.04
N LYS A 48 -9.04 5.46 1.00
CA LYS A 48 -10.41 4.96 1.00
C LYS A 48 -10.51 3.67 1.80
N THR A 49 -11.72 3.32 2.22
CA THR A 49 -11.96 2.13 3.03
C THR A 49 -11.53 0.85 2.35
N ASN A 50 -11.54 0.81 1.02
CA ASN A 50 -11.14 -0.38 0.27
C ASN A 50 -9.62 -0.49 0.07
N ALA A 51 -8.83 0.36 0.72
CA ALA A 51 -7.38 0.23 0.67
C ALA A 51 -6.89 -1.06 1.31
N VAL A 52 -7.62 -1.57 2.31
CA VAL A 52 -7.32 -2.84 2.95
C VAL A 52 -8.58 -3.69 2.91
N ILE A 53 -8.47 -4.90 2.36
CA ILE A 53 -9.57 -5.84 2.28
C ILE A 53 -9.28 -7.02 3.19
N LYS A 54 -10.24 -7.37 4.03
CA LYS A 54 -10.16 -8.56 4.87
C LYS A 54 -11.29 -9.50 4.50
N ASP A 55 -10.96 -10.76 4.25
CA ASP A 55 -11.94 -11.78 3.95
C ASP A 55 -11.47 -13.09 4.56
N GLY A 56 -12.10 -13.49 5.66
CA GLY A 56 -11.67 -14.64 6.42
C GLY A 56 -10.25 -14.42 6.94
N GLY A 57 -9.35 -15.34 6.64
CA GLY A 57 -7.96 -15.22 7.02
C GLY A 57 -7.09 -14.44 6.03
N ILE A 58 -7.71 -13.93 4.97
CA ILE A 58 -6.96 -13.25 3.91
C ILE A 58 -6.99 -11.75 4.14
N VAL A 59 -5.82 -11.12 4.05
CA VAL A 59 -5.68 -9.66 4.13
C VAL A 59 -4.98 -9.21 2.86
N LEU A 60 -5.62 -8.30 2.14
CA LEU A 60 -5.09 -7.73 0.90
C LEU A 60 -4.97 -6.23 1.07
N VAL A 61 -3.87 -5.66 0.58
CA VAL A 61 -3.62 -4.22 0.66
C VAL A 61 -3.48 -3.68 -0.75
N ASN A 62 -4.09 -2.54 -1.01
CA ASN A 62 -3.91 -1.87 -2.29
C ASN A 62 -2.44 -1.52 -2.46
N TYR A 63 -1.86 -1.94 -3.57
CA TYR A 63 -0.42 -1.78 -3.80
C TYR A 63 0.01 -0.32 -3.79
N LEU A 64 -0.74 0.54 -4.47
CA LEU A 64 -0.39 1.97 -4.52
C LEU A 64 -0.51 2.63 -3.15
N VAL A 65 -1.51 2.23 -2.37
CA VAL A 65 -1.63 2.73 -0.99
C VAL A 65 -0.41 2.34 -0.17
N PHE A 66 0.02 1.09 -0.31
CA PHE A 66 1.19 0.63 0.44
C PHE A 66 2.44 1.42 0.05
N ILE A 67 2.66 1.63 -1.24
CA ILE A 67 3.79 2.41 -1.72
C ILE A 67 3.71 3.85 -1.24
N ASP A 68 2.54 4.48 -1.35
CA ASP A 68 2.36 5.85 -0.86
C ASP A 68 2.67 5.93 0.63
N TYR A 69 2.19 4.95 1.39
CA TYR A 69 2.44 4.94 2.83
C TYR A 69 3.93 4.81 3.13
N GLU A 70 4.64 3.93 2.41
CA GLU A 70 6.08 3.77 2.63
C GLU A 70 6.85 5.05 2.30
N ILE A 71 6.46 5.74 1.23
CA ILE A 71 7.11 6.99 0.85
C ILE A 71 6.91 8.07 1.92
N ASN A 72 5.72 8.15 2.48
CA ASN A 72 5.34 9.25 3.38
C ASN A 72 5.30 8.85 4.86
N ARG A 73 5.66 7.61 5.18
CA ARG A 73 5.45 7.05 6.51
C ARG A 73 6.02 7.91 7.63
N GLN A 74 7.25 8.37 7.50
CA GLN A 74 7.89 9.14 8.56
C GLN A 74 7.16 10.46 8.82
N LYS A 75 6.73 11.12 7.75
CA LYS A 75 5.95 12.35 7.90
C LYS A 75 4.59 12.09 8.51
N LEU A 76 3.95 11.00 8.11
CA LEU A 76 2.61 10.68 8.60
C LEU A 76 2.60 10.27 10.07
N LEU A 77 3.70 9.68 10.55
CA LEU A 77 3.83 9.30 11.95
C LEU A 77 4.21 10.46 12.87
N ASP A 78 4.71 11.55 12.30
CA ASP A 78 5.13 12.72 13.06
C ASP A 78 4.03 13.78 12.99
N SER A 79 3.40 14.09 14.12
CA SER A 79 2.29 15.04 14.16
C SER A 79 2.69 16.42 13.64
N ASN A 80 3.95 16.81 13.75
CA ASN A 80 4.43 18.11 13.27
C ASN A 80 4.75 18.11 11.78
N ALA A 81 5.16 16.98 11.22
CA ALA A 81 5.55 16.87 9.82
C ALA A 81 4.40 16.42 8.93
N ARG A 82 3.32 15.93 9.51
CA ARG A 82 2.21 15.33 8.82
C ARG A 82 1.62 16.23 7.72
N LYS A 83 1.53 17.51 7.97
CA LYS A 83 0.99 18.48 7.02
C LYS A 83 1.85 18.63 5.76
N TYR A 84 3.08 18.15 5.79
CA TYR A 84 3.99 18.23 4.65
C TYR A 84 4.00 16.96 3.80
N ALA A 85 3.22 15.96 4.18
CA ALA A 85 3.11 14.75 3.37
C ALA A 85 2.38 15.07 2.07
N GLU A 86 2.90 14.55 0.96
CA GLU A 86 2.26 14.77 -0.34
C GLU A 86 0.86 14.16 -0.36
N PRO A 87 -0.10 14.79 -1.03
CA PRO A 87 -1.43 14.19 -1.19
C PRO A 87 -1.34 12.86 -1.93
N TYR A 88 -2.21 11.93 -1.56
CA TYR A 88 -2.28 10.65 -2.24
C TYR A 88 -3.09 10.78 -3.53
N ILE A 89 -2.42 10.71 -4.67
CA ILE A 89 -3.04 10.77 -5.99
C ILE A 89 -2.59 9.52 -6.75
N PRO A 90 -3.40 8.46 -6.75
CA PRO A 90 -2.97 7.15 -7.29
C PRO A 90 -2.48 7.21 -8.73
N SER A 91 -3.13 7.99 -9.59
CA SER A 91 -2.75 8.04 -10.99
C SER A 91 -1.36 8.65 -11.18
N GLU A 92 -1.02 9.66 -10.40
CA GLU A 92 0.30 10.27 -10.46
C GLU A 92 1.35 9.37 -9.86
N LEU A 93 1.03 8.74 -8.73
CA LEU A 93 1.96 7.82 -8.09
C LEU A 93 2.29 6.65 -9.01
N ALA A 94 1.29 6.10 -9.68
CA ALA A 94 1.50 4.98 -10.60
C ALA A 94 2.49 5.36 -11.71
N LYS A 95 2.36 6.55 -12.25
CA LYS A 95 3.31 7.05 -13.25
C LYS A 95 4.71 7.18 -12.67
N ASP A 96 4.81 7.80 -11.50
CA ASP A 96 6.11 8.10 -10.89
C ASP A 96 6.90 6.84 -10.59
N ILE A 97 6.25 5.77 -10.17
CA ILE A 97 6.93 4.53 -9.85
C ILE A 97 7.05 3.58 -11.04
N GLY A 98 6.49 3.96 -12.19
CA GLY A 98 6.58 3.13 -13.39
C GLY A 98 5.67 1.91 -13.39
N TRP A 99 4.64 1.88 -12.54
CA TRP A 99 3.71 0.76 -12.45
C TRP A 99 2.64 0.84 -13.53
N TYR A 100 2.51 1.98 -14.12
CA TYR A 100 1.51 2.28 -15.12
C TYR A 100 2.05 1.98 -16.51
N ASN A 101 1.24 1.39 -17.35
CA ASN A 101 1.61 1.12 -18.75
C ASN A 101 1.05 2.16 -19.66
#